data_5c31f2f0836971a43c72a2dbcdd350f2
#
_entry.id   5c31f2f0836971a43c72a2dbcdd350f2
#
_cell.length_a   1.000
_cell.length_b   1.000
_cell.length_c   1.000
_cell.angle_alpha   90.00
_cell.angle_beta   90.00
_cell.angle_gamma   90.00
#
_symmetry.space_group_name_H-M   'P 1'
#
loop_
_entity.id
_entity.type
_entity.pdbx_description
1 polymer ?
#
loop_
_entity_poly.entity_id
_entity_poly.type
_entity_poly.pdbx_seq_one_letter_code
_entity_poly.pdbx_strand_id
1 'polypeptide(L)'
;MNLQTKADFTALMHKFLDPLKPYYSAGCARLHLGDTGVTYNQNAIELEAFSRPLWALVPFWVGGGSDPEFEKIYRKGLAAGADPENPEYWGTTGEYDQCYVEMAAIACGILTEPEKLWTSLSDTEKQNLAAWLGQINAHTIPDCNWQFFRILVNLALKSVGMPYSPELLEDGLCKIDSYYSGDGWSTDGASVQKDYYIPWAIQYYGLLYSKFAADTDPRRAALYRQRAQLFAQQFVYWFDANGAALPFGRSLTYRFAQNSFWAACIWAGLEPLPLPVMKGLIVRNFNWWLGQKMFDRDGILTIGYCYPQMYMAERYNAPGSPYWGMKSFLLLALPDDHPFWSAEAAPMPALERLKPMPYANMLVQRRAGRVTAYAAGVNEGHGHGQFPEKYAKFAYDTRFGFCASRSREVLNQAAPDSMLAFVIDDNVFVRKVSKTWEIEAGAVTAQWSPFPGIEVTTTITPTATGHRRHHEIDSSFDCEAYDCGFAVPNFAPGYAESVENDTAEAHCDTLRCTVRGRGEAVVIGCDPNTSLYFTNVHLPAVKYHIPKGHTVLDTEILDEAD
;
A
#
# COMPACT_ATOMS: atom_id res chain seq x y z
N MET A 1 22.37 0.88 -3.26
CA MET A 1 22.95 1.72 -2.20
C MET A 1 23.27 0.84 -1.01
N ASN A 2 24.41 1.03 -0.34
CA ASN A 2 24.68 0.25 0.88
C ASN A 2 24.05 0.98 2.08
N LEU A 3 22.90 0.50 2.57
CA LEU A 3 22.16 1.10 3.68
C LEU A 3 22.51 0.36 4.98
N GLN A 4 23.58 0.78 5.66
CA GLN A 4 24.06 0.14 6.88
C GLN A 4 23.97 1.05 8.11
N THR A 5 24.37 2.30 7.96
CA THR A 5 24.55 3.26 9.05
C THR A 5 23.43 4.30 9.07
N LYS A 6 23.29 5.02 10.19
CA LYS A 6 22.38 6.18 10.31
C LYS A 6 22.70 7.23 9.24
N ALA A 7 23.98 7.44 8.94
CA ALA A 7 24.40 8.37 7.89
C ALA A 7 23.90 7.96 6.50
N ASP A 8 23.87 6.65 6.18
CA ASP A 8 23.35 6.17 4.89
C ASP A 8 21.85 6.43 4.77
N PHE A 9 21.08 6.19 5.85
CA PHE A 9 19.64 6.48 5.88
C PHE A 9 19.36 7.99 5.85
N THR A 10 20.20 8.81 6.51
CA THR A 10 20.11 10.26 6.43
C THR A 10 20.36 10.75 4.99
N ALA A 11 21.40 10.25 4.34
CA ALA A 11 21.68 10.59 2.94
C ALA A 11 20.54 10.16 2.00
N LEU A 12 19.93 9.01 2.28
CA LEU A 12 18.76 8.55 1.53
C LEU A 12 17.54 9.47 1.75
N MET A 13 17.28 9.89 2.98
CA MET A 13 16.24 10.88 3.29
C MET A 13 16.45 12.19 2.50
N HIS A 14 17.66 12.74 2.53
CA HIS A 14 18.00 13.95 1.77
C HIS A 14 17.84 13.76 0.26
N LYS A 15 18.17 12.59 -0.28
CA LYS A 15 17.91 12.26 -1.70
C LYS A 15 16.43 12.40 -2.07
N PHE A 16 15.49 12.06 -1.17
CA PHE A 16 14.06 12.21 -1.41
C PHE A 16 13.55 13.63 -1.13
N LEU A 17 14.12 14.34 -0.16
CA LEU A 17 13.54 15.58 0.33
C LEU A 17 14.22 16.85 -0.20
N ASP A 18 15.52 16.85 -0.44
CA ASP A 18 16.22 18.05 -0.96
C ASP A 18 15.67 18.55 -2.30
N PRO A 19 15.25 17.66 -3.25
CA PRO A 19 14.59 18.10 -4.47
C PRO A 19 13.29 18.89 -4.27
N LEU A 20 12.64 18.80 -3.10
CA LEU A 20 11.41 19.51 -2.79
C LEU A 20 11.62 21.00 -2.46
N LYS A 21 12.82 21.38 -2.00
CA LYS A 21 13.10 22.72 -1.47
C LYS A 21 12.70 23.87 -2.41
N PRO A 22 12.92 23.81 -3.74
CA PRO A 22 12.54 24.88 -4.65
C PRO A 22 11.03 25.06 -4.85
N TYR A 23 10.21 24.08 -4.45
CA TYR A 23 8.77 24.05 -4.74
C TYR A 23 7.89 24.53 -3.59
N TYR A 24 8.50 24.91 -2.45
CA TYR A 24 7.76 25.54 -1.36
C TYR A 24 7.31 26.94 -1.74
N SER A 25 6.10 27.30 -1.33
CA SER A 25 5.53 28.63 -1.50
C SER A 25 6.35 29.71 -0.77
N ALA A 26 6.10 30.98 -1.08
CA ALA A 26 6.81 32.11 -0.48
C ALA A 26 6.66 32.16 1.05
N GLY A 27 5.47 31.80 1.60
CA GLY A 27 5.20 31.64 3.03
C GLY A 27 5.64 30.30 3.60
N CYS A 28 6.08 29.38 2.74
CA CYS A 28 6.49 28.02 3.07
C CYS A 28 5.35 27.10 3.58
N ALA A 29 4.09 27.54 3.59
CA ALA A 29 2.98 26.76 4.12
C ALA A 29 2.43 25.73 3.12
N ARG A 30 2.85 25.80 1.87
CA ARG A 30 2.37 24.96 0.76
C ARG A 30 3.53 24.42 -0.05
N LEU A 31 3.35 23.22 -0.61
CA LEU A 31 4.33 22.58 -1.48
C LEU A 31 3.64 22.11 -2.75
N HIS A 32 3.98 22.71 -3.90
CA HIS A 32 3.40 22.39 -5.20
C HIS A 32 4.31 21.41 -5.97
N LEU A 33 3.86 20.16 -6.15
CA LEU A 33 4.63 19.09 -6.77
C LEU A 33 4.09 18.62 -8.12
N GLY A 34 3.02 19.22 -8.63
CA GLY A 34 2.43 18.87 -9.92
C GLY A 34 0.93 19.14 -9.99
N ASP A 35 0.35 18.87 -11.16
CA ASP A 35 -1.00 19.31 -11.54
C ASP A 35 -2.02 18.17 -11.70
N THR A 36 -1.68 16.91 -11.28
CA THR A 36 -2.64 15.81 -11.36
C THR A 36 -3.78 15.99 -10.36
N GLY A 37 -5.02 15.88 -10.85
CA GLY A 37 -6.23 16.14 -10.07
C GLY A 37 -6.62 14.99 -9.13
N VAL A 38 -7.29 15.36 -8.05
CA VAL A 38 -7.89 14.46 -7.05
C VAL A 38 -9.25 14.98 -6.60
N THR A 39 -9.93 14.29 -5.69
CA THR A 39 -11.30 14.63 -5.24
C THR A 39 -11.35 15.76 -4.20
N TYR A 40 -10.24 16.30 -3.74
CA TYR A 40 -10.16 17.41 -2.79
C TYR A 40 -9.49 18.64 -3.42
N ASN A 41 -9.56 19.77 -2.74
CA ASN A 41 -9.16 21.07 -3.27
C ASN A 41 -7.63 21.26 -3.29
N GLN A 42 -7.17 22.29 -3.98
CA GLN A 42 -5.75 22.61 -4.15
C GLN A 42 -5.04 22.87 -2.82
N ASN A 43 -5.70 23.52 -1.85
CA ASN A 43 -5.10 23.75 -0.53
C ASN A 43 -4.74 22.43 0.17
N ALA A 44 -5.63 21.44 0.12
CA ALA A 44 -5.38 20.12 0.70
C ALA A 44 -4.31 19.35 -0.08
N ILE A 45 -4.24 19.48 -1.42
CA ILE A 45 -3.17 18.91 -2.26
C ILE A 45 -1.80 19.43 -1.82
N GLU A 46 -1.67 20.75 -1.68
CA GLU A 46 -0.40 21.40 -1.32
C GLU A 46 -0.04 21.22 0.15
N LEU A 47 -1.04 21.14 1.05
CA LEU A 47 -0.84 20.75 2.43
C LEU A 47 -0.37 19.30 2.57
N GLU A 48 -0.94 18.39 1.77
CA GLU A 48 -0.49 16.98 1.72
C GLU A 48 0.99 16.89 1.38
N ALA A 49 1.41 17.59 0.34
CA ALA A 49 2.82 17.63 -0.05
C ALA A 49 3.70 18.29 1.03
N PHE A 50 3.23 19.34 1.70
CA PHE A 50 3.93 20.01 2.80
C PHE A 50 4.08 19.12 4.05
N SER A 51 3.03 18.41 4.45
CA SER A 51 3.03 17.70 5.73
C SER A 51 3.78 16.37 5.71
N ARG A 52 3.75 15.65 4.59
CA ARG A 52 4.29 14.28 4.50
C ARG A 52 5.80 14.15 4.67
N PRO A 53 6.66 15.08 4.25
CA PRO A 53 8.07 15.06 4.58
C PRO A 53 8.36 15.04 6.10
N LEU A 54 7.45 15.56 6.95
CA LEU A 54 7.59 15.52 8.41
C LEU A 54 7.71 14.08 8.94
N TRP A 55 7.14 13.08 8.27
CA TRP A 55 7.30 11.67 8.66
C TRP A 55 8.77 11.21 8.63
N ALA A 56 9.66 11.90 7.92
CA ALA A 56 11.11 11.64 7.92
C ALA A 56 11.90 12.73 8.66
N LEU A 57 11.56 14.00 8.48
CA LEU A 57 12.29 15.12 9.08
C LEU A 57 12.19 15.12 10.62
N VAL A 58 10.99 14.85 11.16
CA VAL A 58 10.79 14.77 12.61
C VAL A 58 11.65 13.66 13.23
N PRO A 59 11.62 12.41 12.76
CA PRO A 59 12.55 11.39 13.21
C PRO A 59 14.04 11.76 13.07
N PHE A 60 14.39 12.43 11.99
CA PHE A 60 15.77 12.91 11.79
C PHE A 60 16.19 13.90 12.86
N TRP A 61 15.33 14.88 13.20
CA TRP A 61 15.60 15.84 14.27
C TRP A 61 15.66 15.20 15.65
N VAL A 62 14.70 14.32 15.98
CA VAL A 62 14.69 13.54 17.24
C VAL A 62 15.98 12.75 17.42
N GLY A 63 16.51 12.20 16.35
CA GLY A 63 17.77 11.47 16.34
C GLY A 63 19.02 12.35 16.39
N GLY A 64 18.89 13.65 16.62
CA GLY A 64 20.02 14.60 16.72
C GLY A 64 20.47 15.21 15.39
N GLY A 65 19.76 14.93 14.29
CA GLY A 65 20.04 15.56 13.00
C GLY A 65 19.61 17.03 12.97
N SER A 66 20.19 17.82 12.07
CA SER A 66 19.82 19.21 11.83
C SER A 66 19.92 19.53 10.34
N ASP A 67 18.90 20.22 9.83
CA ASP A 67 18.90 20.89 8.54
C ASP A 67 18.25 22.26 8.74
N PRO A 68 19.06 23.32 8.88
CA PRO A 68 18.56 24.68 9.17
C PRO A 68 17.60 25.21 8.10
N GLU A 69 17.68 24.75 6.86
CA GLU A 69 16.78 25.16 5.79
C GLU A 69 15.40 24.56 5.97
N PHE A 70 15.28 23.24 6.19
CA PHE A 70 14.01 22.61 6.49
C PHE A 70 13.43 23.09 7.82
N GLU A 71 14.24 23.28 8.86
CA GLU A 71 13.78 23.84 10.14
C GLU A 71 13.14 25.22 9.95
N LYS A 72 13.75 26.08 9.14
CA LYS A 72 13.21 27.40 8.79
C LYS A 72 11.91 27.28 7.97
N ILE A 73 11.88 26.39 6.97
CA ILE A 73 10.71 26.14 6.12
C ILE A 73 9.53 25.73 6.99
N TYR A 74 9.68 24.71 7.84
CA TYR A 74 8.58 24.20 8.65
C TYR A 74 8.16 25.17 9.77
N ARG A 75 9.11 25.85 10.42
CA ARG A 75 8.78 26.91 11.39
C ARG A 75 7.91 28.00 10.75
N LYS A 76 8.31 28.48 9.55
CA LYS A 76 7.58 29.52 8.83
C LYS A 76 6.26 29.01 8.27
N GLY A 77 6.26 27.80 7.70
CA GLY A 77 5.10 27.20 7.07
C GLY A 77 3.98 26.88 8.08
N LEU A 78 4.33 26.36 9.27
CA LEU A 78 3.34 26.12 10.33
C LEU A 78 2.69 27.42 10.81
N ALA A 79 3.48 28.50 10.98
CA ALA A 79 2.97 29.80 11.38
C ALA A 79 2.04 30.39 10.31
N ALA A 80 2.44 30.37 9.04
CA ALA A 80 1.66 30.94 7.93
C ALA A 80 0.41 30.09 7.61
N GLY A 81 0.54 28.76 7.60
CA GLY A 81 -0.55 27.87 7.22
C GLY A 81 -1.68 27.79 8.25
N ALA A 82 -1.39 28.00 9.53
CA ALA A 82 -2.38 28.01 10.60
C ALA A 82 -2.99 29.39 10.86
N ASP A 83 -2.46 30.46 10.31
CA ASP A 83 -2.92 31.83 10.55
C ASP A 83 -4.07 32.20 9.57
N PRO A 84 -5.31 32.42 10.05
CA PRO A 84 -6.46 32.72 9.22
C PRO A 84 -6.34 34.05 8.44
N GLU A 85 -5.46 34.96 8.86
CA GLU A 85 -5.20 36.23 8.18
C GLU A 85 -4.08 36.13 7.13
N ASN A 86 -3.39 34.99 7.06
CA ASN A 86 -2.30 34.78 6.11
C ASN A 86 -2.82 34.32 4.73
N PRO A 87 -2.30 34.84 3.62
CA PRO A 87 -2.69 34.40 2.27
C PRO A 87 -2.46 32.89 2.00
N GLU A 88 -1.56 32.26 2.76
CA GLU A 88 -1.27 30.82 2.66
C GLU A 88 -2.01 29.98 3.70
N TYR A 89 -3.02 30.53 4.38
CA TYR A 89 -3.86 29.79 5.32
C TYR A 89 -4.38 28.48 4.69
N TRP A 90 -4.27 27.37 5.42
CA TRP A 90 -4.74 26.05 4.98
C TRP A 90 -6.26 25.92 4.88
N GLY A 91 -6.98 26.92 5.39
CA GLY A 91 -8.43 27.00 5.29
C GLY A 91 -9.16 26.41 6.50
N THR A 92 -10.46 26.68 6.51
CA THR A 92 -11.39 26.05 7.44
C THR A 92 -11.78 24.70 6.88
N THR A 93 -11.74 23.67 7.72
CA THR A 93 -12.07 22.29 7.34
C THR A 93 -13.58 22.03 7.41
N GLY A 94 -14.04 20.98 6.73
CA GLY A 94 -15.45 20.54 6.73
C GLY A 94 -15.60 19.04 7.04
N GLU A 95 -16.76 18.50 6.73
CA GLU A 95 -17.03 17.06 6.88
C GLU A 95 -16.14 16.25 5.93
N TYR A 96 -15.50 15.18 6.43
CA TYR A 96 -14.64 14.27 5.65
C TYR A 96 -13.46 14.94 4.94
N ASP A 97 -12.91 16.02 5.50
CA ASP A 97 -11.88 16.83 4.87
C ASP A 97 -10.52 16.12 4.84
N GLN A 98 -9.84 16.18 3.69
CA GLN A 98 -8.50 15.59 3.51
C GLN A 98 -7.45 16.18 4.46
N CYS A 99 -7.59 17.44 4.87
CA CYS A 99 -6.67 18.09 5.81
C CYS A 99 -6.47 17.31 7.11
N TYR A 100 -7.48 16.52 7.54
CA TYR A 100 -7.38 15.69 8.74
C TYR A 100 -6.29 14.62 8.65
N VAL A 101 -6.05 14.08 7.46
CA VAL A 101 -4.97 13.12 7.21
C VAL A 101 -3.61 13.77 7.49
N GLU A 102 -3.48 15.02 7.04
CA GLU A 102 -2.23 15.77 7.08
C GLU A 102 -1.93 16.34 8.47
N MET A 103 -2.98 16.62 9.26
CA MET A 103 -2.85 16.98 10.68
C MET A 103 -2.10 15.92 11.49
N ALA A 104 -2.18 14.63 11.09
CA ALA A 104 -1.50 13.54 11.80
C ALA A 104 0.03 13.66 11.80
N ALA A 105 0.63 14.09 10.68
CA ALA A 105 2.07 14.29 10.59
C ALA A 105 2.54 15.45 11.49
N ILE A 106 1.79 16.56 11.49
CA ILE A 106 2.05 17.73 12.35
C ILE A 106 1.89 17.36 13.83
N ALA A 107 0.79 16.66 14.17
CA ALA A 107 0.52 16.23 15.54
C ALA A 107 1.59 15.24 16.05
N CYS A 108 1.99 14.29 15.23
CA CYS A 108 3.07 13.36 15.57
C CYS A 108 4.39 14.12 15.79
N GLY A 109 4.67 15.14 14.98
CA GLY A 109 5.81 16.02 15.17
C GLY A 109 5.79 16.78 16.48
N ILE A 110 4.64 17.36 16.86
CA ILE A 110 4.49 18.04 18.15
C ILE A 110 4.71 17.07 19.31
N LEU A 111 4.24 15.82 19.21
CA LEU A 111 4.42 14.79 20.24
C LEU A 111 5.87 14.33 20.42
N THR A 112 6.67 14.35 19.34
CA THR A 112 8.02 13.75 19.33
C THR A 112 9.14 14.79 19.33
N GLU A 113 8.94 15.96 18.73
CA GLU A 113 9.90 17.06 18.58
C GLU A 113 9.24 18.42 18.85
N PRO A 114 8.69 18.64 20.06
CA PRO A 114 7.99 19.88 20.38
C PRO A 114 8.87 21.14 20.27
N GLU A 115 10.18 21.03 20.48
CA GLU A 115 11.08 22.17 20.44
C GLU A 115 11.07 22.86 19.06
N LYS A 116 11.09 22.09 17.98
CA LYS A 116 11.11 22.63 16.61
C LYS A 116 9.71 22.99 16.09
N LEU A 117 8.67 22.22 16.45
CA LEU A 117 7.34 22.35 15.85
C LEU A 117 6.31 23.08 16.71
N TRP A 118 6.63 23.33 17.98
CA TRP A 118 5.71 24.00 18.91
C TRP A 118 6.40 25.11 19.70
N THR A 119 7.45 24.80 20.46
CA THR A 119 8.10 25.75 21.37
C THR A 119 8.71 26.95 20.62
N SER A 120 9.18 26.72 19.40
CA SER A 120 9.72 27.75 18.50
C SER A 120 8.68 28.77 18.01
N LEU A 121 7.39 28.49 18.16
CA LEU A 121 6.28 29.37 17.77
C LEU A 121 5.99 30.42 18.85
N SER A 122 5.56 31.62 18.45
CA SER A 122 5.00 32.62 19.37
C SER A 122 3.66 32.16 19.95
N ASP A 123 3.17 32.82 21.02
CA ASP A 123 1.92 32.43 21.66
C ASP A 123 0.71 32.55 20.70
N THR A 124 0.68 33.57 19.85
CA THR A 124 -0.37 33.72 18.81
C THR A 124 -0.30 32.58 17.78
N GLU A 125 0.89 32.24 17.28
CA GLU A 125 1.07 31.15 16.33
C GLU A 125 0.69 29.79 16.93
N LYS A 126 0.99 29.56 18.22
CA LYS A 126 0.54 28.36 18.96
C LYS A 126 -0.97 28.29 19.07
N GLN A 127 -1.63 29.41 19.37
CA GLN A 127 -3.09 29.47 19.44
C GLN A 127 -3.71 29.19 18.06
N ASN A 128 -3.19 29.78 16.98
CA ASN A 128 -3.65 29.55 15.63
C ASN A 128 -3.47 28.08 15.23
N LEU A 129 -2.30 27.49 15.47
CA LEU A 129 -2.03 26.08 15.14
C LEU A 129 -2.93 25.13 15.94
N ALA A 130 -3.12 25.40 17.25
CA ALA A 130 -4.02 24.60 18.08
C ALA A 130 -5.48 24.72 17.63
N ALA A 131 -5.93 25.91 17.27
CA ALA A 131 -7.28 26.14 16.75
C ALA A 131 -7.49 25.42 15.41
N TRP A 132 -6.52 25.49 14.51
CA TRP A 132 -6.59 24.79 13.22
C TRP A 132 -6.61 23.26 13.39
N LEU A 133 -5.72 22.70 14.20
CA LEU A 133 -5.72 21.27 14.52
C LEU A 133 -7.01 20.82 15.21
N GLY A 134 -7.54 21.64 16.10
CA GLY A 134 -8.78 21.38 16.85
C GLY A 134 -10.02 21.21 15.97
N GLN A 135 -10.02 21.71 14.73
CA GLN A 135 -11.14 21.58 13.80
C GLN A 135 -11.52 20.11 13.52
N ILE A 136 -10.59 19.16 13.61
CA ILE A 136 -10.88 17.73 13.46
C ILE A 136 -11.92 17.22 14.47
N ASN A 137 -12.08 17.91 15.60
CA ASN A 137 -13.06 17.57 16.64
C ASN A 137 -14.46 18.15 16.38
N ALA A 138 -14.59 19.09 15.44
CA ALA A 138 -15.86 19.73 15.11
C ALA A 138 -16.65 19.04 14.00
N HIS A 139 -16.03 18.11 13.27
CA HIS A 139 -16.58 17.52 12.06
C HIS A 139 -16.55 15.99 12.06
N THR A 140 -17.35 15.38 11.19
CA THR A 140 -17.35 13.95 10.95
C THR A 140 -16.09 13.54 10.17
N ILE A 141 -15.47 12.45 10.58
CA ILE A 141 -14.36 11.82 9.85
C ILE A 141 -14.77 10.40 9.44
N PRO A 142 -14.16 9.84 8.36
CA PRO A 142 -14.40 8.46 7.96
C PRO A 142 -14.16 7.46 9.10
N ASP A 143 -15.04 6.48 9.20
CA ASP A 143 -14.94 5.41 10.20
C ASP A 143 -13.98 4.31 9.72
N CYS A 144 -12.67 4.63 9.71
CA CYS A 144 -11.56 3.81 9.25
C CYS A 144 -10.27 4.21 9.97
N ASN A 145 -9.11 3.96 9.37
CA ASN A 145 -7.81 4.38 9.92
C ASN A 145 -7.72 5.89 10.26
N TRP A 146 -8.62 6.73 9.72
CA TRP A 146 -8.69 8.17 10.03
C TRP A 146 -8.96 8.44 11.51
N GLN A 147 -9.51 7.50 12.26
CA GLN A 147 -9.66 7.63 13.71
C GLN A 147 -8.30 7.88 14.39
N PHE A 148 -7.21 7.30 13.88
CA PHE A 148 -5.87 7.59 14.41
C PHE A 148 -5.43 9.03 14.19
N PHE A 149 -5.88 9.71 13.14
CA PHE A 149 -5.54 11.12 12.94
C PHE A 149 -6.14 11.99 14.06
N ARG A 150 -7.41 11.76 14.40
CA ARG A 150 -8.07 12.44 15.53
C ARG A 150 -7.42 12.07 16.86
N ILE A 151 -7.06 10.80 17.06
CA ILE A 151 -6.35 10.33 18.26
C ILE A 151 -5.03 11.09 18.41
N LEU A 152 -4.19 11.15 17.38
CA LEU A 152 -2.89 11.80 17.41
C LEU A 152 -3.01 13.31 17.64
N VAL A 153 -3.98 13.99 17.01
CA VAL A 153 -4.24 15.41 17.22
C VAL A 153 -4.64 15.69 18.66
N ASN A 154 -5.56 14.91 19.23
CA ASN A 154 -5.98 15.10 20.63
C ASN A 154 -4.84 14.81 21.62
N LEU A 155 -4.00 13.82 21.35
CA LEU A 155 -2.80 13.56 22.16
C LEU A 155 -1.81 14.72 22.08
N ALA A 156 -1.59 15.28 20.89
CA ALA A 156 -0.69 16.41 20.69
C ALA A 156 -1.20 17.68 21.42
N LEU A 157 -2.47 18.02 21.23
CA LEU A 157 -3.08 19.16 21.93
C LEU A 157 -3.01 19.00 23.45
N LYS A 158 -3.31 17.79 23.97
CA LYS A 158 -3.17 17.47 25.38
C LYS A 158 -1.73 17.65 25.88
N SER A 159 -0.73 17.19 25.13
CA SER A 159 0.69 17.24 25.54
C SER A 159 1.23 18.64 25.69
N VAL A 160 0.68 19.60 24.92
CA VAL A 160 1.09 21.02 24.96
C VAL A 160 0.12 21.93 25.75
N GLY A 161 -0.83 21.33 26.48
CA GLY A 161 -1.76 22.06 27.35
C GLY A 161 -2.85 22.86 26.62
N MET A 162 -3.15 22.51 25.37
CA MET A 162 -4.19 23.12 24.56
C MET A 162 -5.53 22.35 24.67
N PRO A 163 -6.68 23.00 24.39
CA PRO A 163 -7.98 22.36 24.42
C PRO A 163 -8.02 21.13 23.47
N TYR A 164 -8.51 20.01 23.97
CA TYR A 164 -8.70 18.76 23.23
C TYR A 164 -10.01 18.08 23.65
N SER A 165 -10.47 17.07 22.94
CA SER A 165 -11.67 16.31 23.31
C SER A 165 -11.30 14.91 23.84
N PRO A 166 -11.38 14.69 25.17
CA PRO A 166 -11.17 13.34 25.73
C PRO A 166 -12.23 12.34 25.24
N GLU A 167 -13.46 12.78 25.00
CA GLU A 167 -14.55 11.93 24.53
C GLU A 167 -14.29 11.39 23.12
N LEU A 168 -13.87 12.27 22.18
CA LEU A 168 -13.56 11.88 20.81
C LEU A 168 -12.25 11.09 20.70
N LEU A 169 -11.31 11.33 21.62
CA LEU A 169 -10.10 10.51 21.76
C LEU A 169 -10.47 9.08 22.12
N GLU A 170 -11.33 8.88 23.13
CA GLU A 170 -11.73 7.54 23.56
C GLU A 170 -12.66 6.85 22.54
N ASP A 171 -13.60 7.59 21.94
CA ASP A 171 -14.44 7.07 20.84
C ASP A 171 -13.59 6.52 19.69
N GLY A 172 -12.59 7.30 19.24
CA GLY A 172 -11.66 6.87 18.20
C GLY A 172 -10.90 5.60 18.57
N LEU A 173 -10.42 5.49 19.80
CA LEU A 173 -9.72 4.31 20.30
C LEU A 173 -10.64 3.09 20.37
N CYS A 174 -11.88 3.25 20.82
CA CYS A 174 -12.88 2.16 20.83
C CYS A 174 -13.19 1.67 19.41
N LYS A 175 -13.30 2.57 18.44
CA LYS A 175 -13.48 2.19 17.01
C LYS A 175 -12.28 1.40 16.47
N ILE A 176 -11.06 1.88 16.68
CA ILE A 176 -9.84 1.15 16.30
C ILE A 176 -9.81 -0.25 16.93
N ASP A 177 -10.18 -0.37 18.20
CA ASP A 177 -10.23 -1.66 18.87
C ASP A 177 -11.25 -2.62 18.23
N SER A 178 -12.37 -2.09 17.72
CA SER A 178 -13.45 -2.86 17.09
C SER A 178 -13.07 -3.42 15.70
N TYR A 179 -12.08 -2.85 15.02
CA TYR A 179 -11.65 -3.31 13.70
C TYR A 179 -10.81 -4.58 13.74
N TYR A 180 -10.40 -5.04 14.92
CA TYR A 180 -9.55 -6.22 15.07
C TYR A 180 -10.27 -7.49 14.61
N SER A 181 -9.62 -8.24 13.70
CA SER A 181 -10.18 -9.45 13.09
C SER A 181 -9.60 -10.75 13.67
N GLY A 182 -8.36 -10.74 14.15
CA GLY A 182 -7.63 -11.91 14.67
C GLY A 182 -6.22 -12.01 14.11
N ASP A 183 -5.33 -12.75 14.75
CA ASP A 183 -3.93 -12.99 14.36
C ASP A 183 -3.14 -11.72 14.01
N GLY A 184 -3.46 -10.61 14.68
CA GLY A 184 -2.86 -9.31 14.40
C GLY A 184 -3.52 -8.52 13.27
N TRP A 185 -4.39 -9.14 12.47
CA TRP A 185 -5.13 -8.46 11.40
C TRP A 185 -6.29 -7.62 11.93
N SER A 186 -6.53 -6.54 11.22
CA SER A 186 -7.71 -5.68 11.38
C SER A 186 -8.34 -5.45 10.01
N THR A 187 -9.55 -4.93 9.98
CA THR A 187 -10.11 -4.25 8.81
C THR A 187 -9.73 -2.77 8.84
N ASP A 188 -9.82 -2.09 7.71
CA ASP A 188 -9.71 -0.62 7.66
C ASP A 188 -11.09 0.01 7.85
N GLY A 189 -11.55 0.01 9.11
CA GLY A 189 -12.90 0.43 9.48
C GLY A 189 -13.95 -0.66 9.31
N ALA A 190 -15.17 -0.26 9.00
CA ALA A 190 -16.28 -1.18 8.70
C ALA A 190 -16.09 -1.94 7.38
N SER A 191 -15.07 -1.58 6.58
CA SER A 191 -14.77 -2.27 5.32
C SER A 191 -14.18 -3.65 5.56
N VAL A 192 -14.32 -4.52 4.54
CA VAL A 192 -13.72 -5.86 4.56
C VAL A 192 -12.31 -5.91 3.98
N GLN A 193 -11.76 -4.77 3.60
CA GLN A 193 -10.45 -4.67 2.94
C GLN A 193 -9.31 -4.92 3.91
N LYS A 194 -8.34 -5.71 3.47
CA LYS A 194 -7.15 -6.10 4.22
C LYS A 194 -5.93 -5.95 3.32
N ASP A 195 -5.47 -4.73 3.21
CA ASP A 195 -4.38 -4.28 2.36
C ASP A 195 -3.28 -3.59 3.18
N TYR A 196 -2.44 -2.82 2.53
CA TYR A 196 -1.35 -2.12 3.18
C TYR A 196 -1.78 -1.03 4.17
N TYR A 197 -3.07 -0.63 4.22
CA TYR A 197 -3.55 0.24 5.30
C TYR A 197 -3.48 -0.44 6.67
N ILE A 198 -3.40 -1.78 6.72
CA ILE A 198 -3.17 -2.46 7.99
C ILE A 198 -1.75 -2.23 8.49
N PRO A 199 -0.65 -2.55 7.76
CA PRO A 199 0.71 -2.31 8.24
C PRO A 199 1.08 -0.83 8.33
N TRP A 200 0.78 0.03 7.32
CA TRP A 200 1.27 1.41 7.33
C TRP A 200 0.34 2.43 8.00
N ALA A 201 -0.85 2.03 8.43
CA ALA A 201 -1.76 2.87 9.20
C ALA A 201 -2.15 2.19 10.52
N ILE A 202 -2.99 1.15 10.52
CA ILE A 202 -3.52 0.58 11.76
C ILE A 202 -2.40 0.12 12.70
N GLN A 203 -1.46 -0.69 12.23
CA GLN A 203 -0.35 -1.18 13.05
C GLN A 203 0.68 -0.07 13.33
N TYR A 204 1.02 0.73 12.32
CA TYR A 204 1.99 1.82 12.45
C TYR A 204 1.55 2.82 13.54
N TYR A 205 0.33 3.36 13.42
CA TYR A 205 -0.18 4.32 14.41
C TYR A 205 -0.47 3.68 15.77
N GLY A 206 -0.89 2.41 15.79
CA GLY A 206 -1.02 1.64 17.03
C GLY A 206 0.30 1.55 17.79
N LEU A 207 1.43 1.34 17.10
CA LEU A 207 2.76 1.34 17.69
C LEU A 207 3.19 2.73 18.15
N LEU A 208 2.88 3.80 17.39
CA LEU A 208 3.10 5.18 17.86
C LEU A 208 2.31 5.46 19.13
N TYR A 209 1.00 5.13 19.16
CA TYR A 209 0.16 5.27 20.35
C TYR A 209 0.76 4.52 21.53
N SER A 210 1.26 3.29 21.32
CA SER A 210 1.84 2.49 22.40
C SER A 210 3.05 3.14 23.09
N LYS A 211 3.72 4.07 22.42
CA LYS A 211 4.82 4.88 22.97
C LYS A 211 4.27 6.15 23.64
N PHE A 212 3.38 6.89 22.97
CA PHE A 212 2.87 8.17 23.46
C PHE A 212 1.95 8.02 24.67
N ALA A 213 1.24 6.90 24.77
CA ALA A 213 0.29 6.63 25.85
C ALA A 213 0.77 5.55 26.83
N ALA A 214 2.06 5.19 26.82
CA ALA A 214 2.60 4.11 27.67
C ALA A 214 2.25 4.29 29.15
N ASP A 215 2.36 5.51 29.68
CA ASP A 215 2.10 5.82 31.08
C ASP A 215 0.62 6.12 31.38
N THR A 216 -0.14 6.61 30.39
CA THR A 216 -1.53 7.06 30.59
C THR A 216 -2.57 6.01 30.22
N ASP A 217 -2.24 5.10 29.30
CA ASP A 217 -3.06 3.94 28.91
C ASP A 217 -2.19 2.69 28.67
N PRO A 218 -1.54 2.16 29.72
CA PRO A 218 -0.63 1.01 29.57
C PRO A 218 -1.31 -0.25 29.07
N ARG A 219 -2.62 -0.41 29.34
CA ARG A 219 -3.39 -1.56 28.89
C ARG A 219 -3.52 -1.60 27.37
N ARG A 220 -3.95 -0.49 26.75
CA ARG A 220 -4.12 -0.42 25.30
C ARG A 220 -2.77 -0.37 24.59
N ALA A 221 -1.77 0.28 25.18
CA ALA A 221 -0.40 0.24 24.71
C ALA A 221 0.14 -1.20 24.59
N ALA A 222 -0.05 -2.00 25.62
CA ALA A 222 0.32 -3.42 25.61
C ALA A 222 -0.48 -4.24 24.57
N LEU A 223 -1.78 -3.98 24.43
CA LEU A 223 -2.65 -4.63 23.46
C LEU A 223 -2.19 -4.37 22.01
N TYR A 224 -1.87 -3.12 21.66
CA TYR A 224 -1.42 -2.78 20.30
C TYR A 224 -0.05 -3.40 19.99
N ARG A 225 0.86 -3.45 20.96
CA ARG A 225 2.14 -4.18 20.83
C ARG A 225 1.93 -5.67 20.59
N GLN A 226 1.01 -6.30 21.32
CA GLN A 226 0.67 -7.72 21.14
C GLN A 226 0.08 -7.98 19.74
N ARG A 227 -0.86 -7.14 19.29
CA ARG A 227 -1.44 -7.25 17.94
C ARG A 227 -0.37 -7.09 16.85
N ALA A 228 0.56 -6.14 17.00
CA ALA A 228 1.68 -5.94 16.08
C ALA A 228 2.63 -7.14 16.05
N GLN A 229 2.88 -7.78 17.21
CA GLN A 229 3.70 -8.99 17.28
C GLN A 229 3.08 -10.15 16.50
N LEU A 230 1.78 -10.38 16.64
CA LEU A 230 1.05 -11.40 15.89
C LEU A 230 1.04 -11.09 14.39
N PHE A 231 0.73 -9.83 14.03
CA PHE A 231 0.70 -9.37 12.64
C PHE A 231 2.03 -9.58 11.92
N ALA A 232 3.16 -9.30 12.58
CA ALA A 232 4.49 -9.45 12.02
C ALA A 232 4.79 -10.86 11.52
N GLN A 233 4.28 -11.91 12.25
CA GLN A 233 4.47 -13.33 11.90
C GLN A 233 3.76 -13.69 10.58
N GLN A 234 2.78 -12.90 10.18
CA GLN A 234 2.05 -13.07 8.93
C GLN A 234 2.58 -12.13 7.84
N PHE A 235 2.81 -10.87 8.18
CA PHE A 235 3.21 -9.85 7.21
C PHE A 235 4.60 -10.08 6.61
N VAL A 236 5.51 -10.78 7.31
CA VAL A 236 6.83 -11.18 6.77
C VAL A 236 6.71 -12.02 5.49
N TYR A 237 5.62 -12.76 5.31
CA TYR A 237 5.36 -13.54 4.11
C TYR A 237 5.06 -12.71 2.86
N TRP A 238 4.73 -11.42 3.03
CA TRP A 238 4.45 -10.52 1.91
C TRP A 238 5.72 -9.96 1.24
N PHE A 239 6.91 -10.24 1.79
CA PHE A 239 8.18 -9.80 1.25
C PHE A 239 8.93 -10.96 0.60
N ASP A 240 9.46 -10.72 -0.61
CA ASP A 240 10.32 -11.69 -1.28
C ASP A 240 11.78 -11.60 -0.80
N ALA A 241 12.63 -12.51 -1.29
CA ALA A 241 14.03 -12.55 -0.90
C ALA A 241 14.83 -11.34 -1.41
N ASN A 242 14.38 -10.68 -2.49
CA ASN A 242 15.05 -9.53 -3.12
C ASN A 242 14.53 -8.19 -2.60
N GLY A 243 13.50 -8.19 -1.75
CA GLY A 243 12.94 -7.01 -1.13
C GLY A 243 11.69 -6.45 -1.80
N ALA A 244 11.23 -7.03 -2.91
CA ALA A 244 9.90 -6.70 -3.42
C ALA A 244 8.84 -7.10 -2.39
N ALA A 245 7.82 -6.27 -2.21
CA ALA A 245 6.66 -6.62 -1.43
C ALA A 245 5.48 -6.94 -2.34
N LEU A 246 4.56 -7.79 -1.87
CA LEU A 246 3.41 -8.24 -2.64
C LEU A 246 2.63 -7.04 -3.22
N PRO A 247 2.47 -6.92 -4.54
CA PRO A 247 1.68 -5.85 -5.14
C PRO A 247 0.19 -6.17 -4.98
N PHE A 248 -0.45 -5.70 -3.91
CA PHE A 248 -1.82 -6.03 -3.57
C PHE A 248 -2.55 -4.84 -2.94
N GLY A 249 -3.79 -4.61 -3.36
CA GLY A 249 -4.66 -3.59 -2.81
C GLY A 249 -4.44 -2.20 -3.42
N ARG A 250 -4.93 -1.19 -2.71
CA ARG A 250 -4.99 0.22 -3.11
C ARG A 250 -3.76 1.01 -2.67
N SER A 251 -3.64 2.23 -3.20
CA SER A 251 -2.62 3.24 -2.80
C SER A 251 -1.18 2.74 -2.93
N LEU A 252 -0.92 1.84 -3.85
CA LEU A 252 0.42 1.26 -4.06
C LEU A 252 1.47 2.29 -4.48
N THR A 253 1.05 3.49 -4.89
CA THR A 253 1.94 4.63 -5.14
C THR A 253 2.73 5.08 -3.89
N TYR A 254 2.32 4.64 -2.68
CA TYR A 254 3.09 4.90 -1.45
C TYR A 254 4.35 4.03 -1.32
N ARG A 255 4.53 3.06 -2.23
CA ARG A 255 5.76 2.28 -2.47
C ARG A 255 6.41 1.76 -1.18
N PHE A 256 7.59 2.28 -0.83
CA PHE A 256 8.38 1.83 0.32
C PHE A 256 7.73 2.12 1.69
N ALA A 257 6.55 2.79 1.75
CA ALA A 257 5.71 2.75 2.94
C ALA A 257 5.39 1.31 3.39
N GLN A 258 5.49 0.33 2.47
CA GLN A 258 5.35 -1.09 2.75
C GLN A 258 6.26 -1.57 3.89
N ASN A 259 7.43 -0.96 4.09
CA ASN A 259 8.36 -1.33 5.17
C ASN A 259 8.21 -0.48 6.45
N SER A 260 7.33 0.53 6.48
CA SER A 260 7.17 1.43 7.63
C SER A 260 6.74 0.72 8.92
N PHE A 261 5.98 -0.37 8.81
CA PHE A 261 5.62 -1.21 9.95
C PHE A 261 6.86 -1.75 10.69
N TRP A 262 7.87 -2.23 9.95
CA TRP A 262 9.10 -2.74 10.54
C TRP A 262 9.89 -1.63 11.22
N ALA A 263 9.93 -0.43 10.62
CA ALA A 263 10.52 0.75 11.23
C ALA A 263 9.81 1.12 12.55
N ALA A 264 8.48 1.07 12.56
CA ALA A 264 7.69 1.34 13.76
C ALA A 264 7.90 0.28 14.85
N CYS A 265 8.02 -1.00 14.51
CA CYS A 265 8.38 -2.05 15.47
C CYS A 265 9.70 -1.73 16.17
N ILE A 266 10.76 -1.44 15.40
CA ILE A 266 12.08 -1.16 15.94
C ILE A 266 12.06 0.10 16.82
N TRP A 267 11.44 1.19 16.35
CA TRP A 267 11.32 2.43 17.10
C TRP A 267 10.52 2.25 18.40
N ALA A 268 9.49 1.42 18.38
CA ALA A 268 8.71 1.08 19.57
C ALA A 268 9.43 0.13 20.53
N GLY A 269 10.61 -0.39 20.18
CA GLY A 269 11.32 -1.42 20.94
C GLY A 269 10.55 -2.74 20.96
N LEU A 270 9.94 -3.11 19.84
CA LEU A 270 9.27 -4.38 19.63
C LEU A 270 10.07 -5.21 18.63
N GLU A 271 10.47 -6.42 19.01
CA GLU A 271 11.25 -7.34 18.19
C GLU A 271 10.45 -8.61 17.85
N PRO A 272 9.43 -8.52 16.97
CA PRO A 272 8.66 -9.69 16.55
C PRO A 272 9.47 -10.69 15.72
N LEU A 273 10.56 -10.23 15.12
CA LEU A 273 11.60 -10.98 14.43
C LEU A 273 12.96 -10.49 14.94
N PRO A 274 14.04 -11.29 14.82
CA PRO A 274 15.38 -10.82 15.17
C PRO A 274 15.72 -9.48 14.49
N LEU A 275 16.32 -8.55 15.21
CA LEU A 275 16.65 -7.22 14.71
C LEU A 275 17.44 -7.22 13.38
N PRO A 276 18.44 -8.11 13.16
CA PRO A 276 19.12 -8.22 11.86
C PRO A 276 18.19 -8.61 10.70
N VAL A 277 17.15 -9.43 10.97
CA VAL A 277 16.15 -9.82 9.97
C VAL A 277 15.25 -8.64 9.60
N MET A 278 14.77 -7.89 10.59
CA MET A 278 13.96 -6.68 10.36
C MET A 278 14.78 -5.63 9.60
N LYS A 279 16.06 -5.43 9.95
CA LYS A 279 16.98 -4.58 9.17
C LYS A 279 17.11 -5.06 7.73
N GLY A 280 17.28 -6.37 7.55
CA GLY A 280 17.36 -6.98 6.22
C GLY A 280 16.11 -6.76 5.36
N LEU A 281 14.91 -6.86 5.95
CA LEU A 281 13.64 -6.55 5.27
C LEU A 281 13.59 -5.10 4.80
N ILE A 282 13.92 -4.15 5.67
CA ILE A 282 13.90 -2.71 5.37
C ILE A 282 14.91 -2.36 4.28
N VAL A 283 16.17 -2.82 4.44
CA VAL A 283 17.27 -2.50 3.52
C VAL A 283 17.01 -3.06 2.11
N ARG A 284 16.58 -4.34 2.03
CA ARG A 284 16.26 -4.95 0.73
C ARG A 284 15.07 -4.27 0.06
N ASN A 285 14.02 -3.90 0.81
CA ASN A 285 12.87 -3.21 0.24
C ASN A 285 13.25 -1.81 -0.28
N PHE A 286 14.03 -1.01 0.46
CA PHE A 286 14.55 0.26 -0.05
C PHE A 286 15.41 0.06 -1.30
N ASN A 287 16.33 -0.92 -1.30
CA ASN A 287 17.19 -1.18 -2.46
C ASN A 287 16.39 -1.63 -3.68
N TRP A 288 15.36 -2.44 -3.51
CA TRP A 288 14.45 -2.84 -4.58
C TRP A 288 13.75 -1.62 -5.19
N TRP A 289 13.21 -0.73 -4.35
CA TRP A 289 12.57 0.51 -4.79
C TRP A 289 13.52 1.47 -5.48
N LEU A 290 14.74 1.63 -4.97
CA LEU A 290 15.78 2.47 -5.60
C LEU A 290 16.22 1.96 -6.97
N GLY A 291 15.96 0.71 -7.30
CA GLY A 291 16.12 0.13 -8.64
C GLY A 291 14.98 0.46 -9.60
N GLN A 292 13.86 1.05 -9.13
CA GLN A 292 12.70 1.36 -9.95
C GLN A 292 12.75 2.80 -10.50
N LYS A 293 11.99 3.04 -11.59
CA LYS A 293 11.88 4.37 -12.23
C LYS A 293 10.81 5.21 -11.53
N MET A 294 10.99 5.53 -10.26
CA MET A 294 9.96 6.19 -9.45
C MET A 294 10.09 7.72 -9.36
N PHE A 295 11.13 8.28 -9.91
CA PHE A 295 11.38 9.72 -9.91
C PHE A 295 11.12 10.34 -11.28
N ASP A 296 10.71 11.60 -11.29
CA ASP A 296 10.74 12.44 -12.46
C ASP A 296 12.14 13.02 -12.72
N ARG A 297 12.23 13.98 -13.66
CA ARG A 297 13.51 14.61 -14.06
C ARG A 297 14.11 15.48 -12.96
N ASP A 298 13.28 16.01 -12.07
CA ASP A 298 13.68 16.91 -10.99
C ASP A 298 13.96 16.14 -9.69
N GLY A 299 13.84 14.81 -9.71
CA GLY A 299 14.06 13.95 -8.55
C GLY A 299 12.85 13.84 -7.63
N ILE A 300 11.67 14.28 -8.08
CA ILE A 300 10.41 14.19 -7.33
C ILE A 300 9.79 12.81 -7.52
N LEU A 301 9.23 12.24 -6.45
CA LEU A 301 8.49 10.99 -6.51
C LEU A 301 7.21 11.15 -7.33
N THR A 302 7.04 10.29 -8.32
CA THR A 302 5.86 10.30 -9.21
C THR A 302 4.75 9.39 -8.71
N ILE A 303 3.50 9.65 -9.13
CA ILE A 303 2.41 8.68 -9.01
C ILE A 303 2.69 7.50 -9.95
N GLY A 304 2.46 6.30 -9.46
CA GLY A 304 2.74 5.04 -10.15
C GLY A 304 3.35 4.00 -9.21
N TYR A 305 3.71 2.85 -9.73
CA TYR A 305 4.39 1.80 -8.96
C TYR A 305 5.86 1.68 -9.37
N CYS A 306 6.24 0.80 -10.27
CA CYS A 306 7.63 0.69 -10.73
C CYS A 306 8.05 1.80 -11.71
N TYR A 307 7.10 2.53 -12.27
CA TYR A 307 7.30 3.68 -13.17
C TYR A 307 6.11 4.64 -13.08
N PRO A 308 6.20 5.87 -13.61
CA PRO A 308 5.10 6.83 -13.58
C PRO A 308 3.90 6.34 -14.39
N GLN A 309 2.74 6.17 -13.76
CA GLN A 309 1.48 5.85 -14.44
C GLN A 309 0.27 6.19 -13.56
N MET A 310 -0.85 6.58 -14.19
CA MET A 310 -2.06 7.03 -13.49
C MET A 310 -3.15 5.97 -13.38
N TYR A 311 -3.14 4.89 -14.19
CA TYR A 311 -4.23 3.91 -14.19
C TYR A 311 -4.40 3.16 -12.86
N MET A 312 -3.30 2.99 -12.11
CA MET A 312 -3.35 2.37 -10.79
C MET A 312 -3.68 3.35 -9.66
N ALA A 313 -3.71 4.67 -9.94
CA ALA A 313 -3.90 5.70 -8.93
C ALA A 313 -5.31 5.65 -8.31
N GLU A 314 -5.39 6.03 -7.05
CA GLU A 314 -6.67 6.29 -6.40
C GLU A 314 -7.12 7.74 -6.66
N ARG A 315 -8.43 7.98 -6.60
CA ARG A 315 -8.99 9.32 -6.74
C ARG A 315 -8.48 10.36 -5.74
N TYR A 316 -7.72 9.91 -4.74
CA TYR A 316 -7.12 10.72 -3.67
C TYR A 316 -5.58 10.67 -3.71
N ASN A 317 -4.96 10.17 -4.79
CA ASN A 317 -3.50 10.19 -4.93
C ASN A 317 -3.05 11.48 -5.62
N ALA A 318 -2.82 12.54 -4.86
CA ALA A 318 -2.24 13.80 -5.30
C ALA A 318 -0.72 13.68 -5.55
N PRO A 319 -0.08 14.67 -6.20
CA PRO A 319 1.36 14.65 -6.45
C PRO A 319 2.23 14.43 -5.20
N GLY A 320 1.79 14.89 -4.02
CA GLY A 320 2.45 14.66 -2.73
C GLY A 320 2.23 13.27 -2.12
N SER A 321 1.26 12.50 -2.62
CA SER A 321 0.88 11.20 -2.06
C SER A 321 2.01 10.20 -1.91
N PRO A 322 2.97 10.06 -2.85
CA PRO A 322 4.08 9.11 -2.72
C PRO A 322 4.97 9.36 -1.48
N TYR A 323 4.99 10.57 -0.96
CA TYR A 323 5.75 10.93 0.25
C TYR A 323 5.16 10.35 1.55
N TRP A 324 4.04 9.63 1.49
CA TRP A 324 3.61 8.73 2.58
C TRP A 324 4.68 7.69 2.94
N GLY A 325 5.52 7.33 1.97
CA GLY A 325 6.69 6.47 2.16
C GLY A 325 7.71 7.00 3.17
N MET A 326 7.72 8.30 3.46
CA MET A 326 8.62 8.91 4.46
C MET A 326 8.45 8.32 5.86
N LYS A 327 7.32 7.68 6.18
CA LYS A 327 7.10 6.91 7.41
C LYS A 327 8.17 5.84 7.67
N SER A 328 8.77 5.31 6.63
CA SER A 328 9.85 4.33 6.72
C SER A 328 11.14 4.88 7.34
N PHE A 329 11.29 6.20 7.40
CA PHE A 329 12.41 6.89 8.03
C PHE A 329 12.23 7.13 9.54
N LEU A 330 11.18 6.58 10.16
CA LEU A 330 11.01 6.63 11.62
C LEU A 330 12.24 6.11 12.39
N LEU A 331 13.04 5.24 11.75
CA LEU A 331 14.32 4.75 12.25
C LEU A 331 15.31 5.85 12.58
N LEU A 332 15.28 7.00 11.89
CA LEU A 332 16.19 8.11 12.15
C LEU A 332 16.05 8.69 13.56
N ALA A 333 14.90 8.45 14.24
CA ALA A 333 14.72 8.82 15.64
C ALA A 333 15.47 7.94 16.65
N LEU A 334 16.07 6.84 16.21
CA LEU A 334 16.87 5.98 17.07
C LEU A 334 18.18 6.68 17.48
N PRO A 335 18.64 6.53 18.73
CA PRO A 335 19.93 7.05 19.16
C PRO A 335 21.08 6.43 18.35
N ASP A 336 22.23 7.09 18.31
CA ASP A 336 23.38 6.70 17.47
C ASP A 336 23.98 5.35 17.89
N ASP A 337 23.86 4.99 19.15
CA ASP A 337 24.33 3.73 19.74
C ASP A 337 23.29 2.60 19.66
N HIS A 338 22.12 2.84 19.06
CA HIS A 338 21.09 1.80 18.97
C HIS A 338 21.59 0.60 18.16
N PRO A 339 21.37 -0.66 18.64
CA PRO A 339 21.85 -1.88 18.00
C PRO A 339 21.48 -2.03 16.53
N PHE A 340 20.40 -1.41 16.09
CA PHE A 340 19.99 -1.40 14.68
C PHE A 340 21.11 -0.89 13.75
N TRP A 341 21.83 0.13 14.14
CA TRP A 341 22.88 0.73 13.30
C TRP A 341 24.09 -0.18 13.11
N SER A 342 24.48 -0.91 14.16
CA SER A 342 25.61 -1.85 14.13
C SER A 342 25.25 -3.26 13.64
N ALA A 343 23.96 -3.64 13.63
CA ALA A 343 23.54 -4.96 13.16
C ALA A 343 23.85 -5.14 11.66
N GLU A 344 24.27 -6.33 11.26
CA GLU A 344 24.34 -6.72 9.86
C GLU A 344 22.94 -7.15 9.37
N ALA A 345 22.58 -6.75 8.16
CA ALA A 345 21.30 -7.11 7.55
C ALA A 345 21.25 -8.63 7.24
N ALA A 346 20.42 -9.36 7.95
CA ALA A 346 20.26 -10.80 7.75
C ALA A 346 19.32 -11.12 6.57
N PRO A 347 19.44 -12.31 5.95
CA PRO A 347 18.50 -12.79 4.95
C PRO A 347 17.10 -12.99 5.52
N MET A 348 16.14 -13.31 4.64
CA MET A 348 14.79 -13.73 5.07
C MET A 348 14.88 -14.93 6.00
N PRO A 349 14.03 -15.01 7.03
CA PRO A 349 13.97 -16.20 7.89
C PRO A 349 13.46 -17.40 7.08
N ALA A 350 13.71 -18.60 7.58
CA ALA A 350 13.08 -19.80 7.05
C ALA A 350 11.56 -19.70 7.30
N LEU A 351 10.78 -19.71 6.24
CA LEU A 351 9.32 -19.61 6.26
C LEU A 351 8.69 -20.85 5.59
N GLU A 352 7.47 -21.18 5.99
CA GLU A 352 6.70 -22.25 5.35
C GLU A 352 6.51 -21.98 3.87
N ARG A 353 6.50 -23.04 3.05
CA ARG A 353 6.26 -22.92 1.61
C ARG A 353 4.85 -22.43 1.28
N LEU A 354 3.86 -22.89 2.02
CA LEU A 354 2.46 -22.49 1.90
C LEU A 354 1.99 -21.98 3.26
N LYS A 355 1.37 -20.80 3.26
CA LYS A 355 0.85 -20.15 4.46
C LYS A 355 -0.59 -19.70 4.25
N PRO A 356 -1.58 -20.40 4.81
CA PRO A 356 -2.94 -19.90 4.88
C PRO A 356 -2.98 -18.63 5.74
N MET A 357 -3.64 -17.60 5.23
CA MET A 357 -3.88 -16.32 5.91
C MET A 357 -5.37 -16.00 5.84
N PRO A 358 -6.22 -16.67 6.64
CA PRO A 358 -7.68 -16.51 6.52
C PRO A 358 -8.13 -15.08 6.81
N TYR A 359 -7.45 -14.37 7.72
CA TYR A 359 -7.76 -12.98 8.01
C TYR A 359 -7.28 -11.98 6.94
N ALA A 360 -6.41 -12.41 6.01
CA ALA A 360 -6.00 -11.64 4.83
C ALA A 360 -6.74 -12.08 3.56
N ASN A 361 -7.63 -13.06 3.65
CA ASN A 361 -8.35 -13.68 2.54
C ASN A 361 -7.42 -14.25 1.44
N MET A 362 -6.30 -14.87 1.82
CA MET A 362 -5.35 -15.42 0.85
C MET A 362 -4.59 -16.65 1.38
N LEU A 363 -4.10 -17.44 0.43
CA LEU A 363 -3.09 -18.47 0.64
C LEU A 363 -1.78 -17.98 0.00
N VAL A 364 -0.72 -17.85 0.77
CA VAL A 364 0.57 -17.38 0.28
C VAL A 364 1.50 -18.55 0.00
N GLN A 365 2.11 -18.58 -1.19
CA GLN A 365 3.16 -19.51 -1.58
C GLN A 365 4.50 -18.79 -1.67
N ARG A 366 5.53 -19.41 -1.11
CA ARG A 366 6.93 -19.00 -1.29
C ARG A 366 7.65 -20.02 -2.16
N ARG A 367 8.28 -19.55 -3.25
CA ARG A 367 8.95 -20.43 -4.22
C ARG A 367 10.12 -19.68 -4.86
N ALA A 368 11.31 -20.28 -4.88
CA ALA A 368 12.52 -19.67 -5.46
C ALA A 368 12.76 -18.21 -5.02
N GLY A 369 12.54 -17.92 -3.73
CA GLY A 369 12.73 -16.57 -3.18
C GLY A 369 11.60 -15.58 -3.43
N ARG A 370 10.64 -15.85 -4.30
CA ARG A 370 9.49 -15.00 -4.60
C ARG A 370 8.24 -15.34 -3.79
N VAL A 371 7.26 -14.48 -3.85
CA VAL A 371 5.96 -14.62 -3.18
C VAL A 371 4.83 -14.56 -4.20
N THR A 372 3.96 -15.58 -4.16
CA THR A 372 2.69 -15.58 -4.88
C THR A 372 1.55 -15.69 -3.87
N ALA A 373 0.60 -14.77 -3.89
CA ALA A 373 -0.59 -14.80 -3.05
C ALA A 373 -1.81 -15.17 -3.89
N TYR A 374 -2.47 -16.26 -3.55
CA TYR A 374 -3.73 -16.71 -4.14
C TYR A 374 -4.88 -16.10 -3.33
N ALA A 375 -5.60 -15.15 -3.94
CA ALA A 375 -6.62 -14.36 -3.24
C ALA A 375 -8.02 -14.95 -3.42
N ALA A 376 -8.70 -15.12 -2.30
CA ALA A 376 -10.11 -15.50 -2.27
C ALA A 376 -11.04 -14.34 -2.72
N GLY A 377 -10.51 -13.11 -2.71
CA GLY A 377 -11.27 -11.89 -2.96
C GLY A 377 -11.90 -11.33 -1.68
N VAL A 378 -12.88 -10.47 -1.87
CA VAL A 378 -13.67 -9.83 -0.81
C VAL A 378 -15.16 -9.91 -1.15
N ASN A 379 -16.04 -9.85 -0.15
CA ASN A 379 -17.48 -9.98 -0.36
C ASN A 379 -18.19 -8.63 -0.62
N GLU A 380 -17.48 -7.52 -0.52
CA GLU A 380 -18.01 -6.18 -0.69
C GLU A 380 -17.10 -5.32 -1.55
N GLY A 381 -17.67 -4.68 -2.56
CA GLY A 381 -16.92 -3.79 -3.45
C GLY A 381 -16.94 -2.37 -2.93
N HIS A 382 -15.81 -1.67 -3.08
CA HIS A 382 -15.68 -0.25 -2.78
C HIS A 382 -15.45 0.57 -4.05
N GLY A 383 -15.69 1.88 -3.98
CA GLY A 383 -15.56 2.81 -5.12
C GLY A 383 -14.12 3.21 -5.46
N HIS A 384 -13.15 2.30 -5.28
CA HIS A 384 -11.78 2.50 -5.72
C HIS A 384 -11.64 2.20 -7.21
N GLY A 385 -10.81 2.97 -7.91
CA GLY A 385 -10.46 2.70 -9.30
C GLY A 385 -9.78 1.34 -9.43
N GLN A 386 -10.12 0.61 -10.49
CA GLN A 386 -9.59 -0.74 -10.79
C GLN A 386 -9.70 -1.71 -9.58
N PHE A 387 -10.84 -1.66 -8.89
CA PHE A 387 -11.07 -2.48 -7.70
C PHE A 387 -10.90 -4.00 -7.95
N PRO A 388 -11.43 -4.59 -9.04
CA PRO A 388 -11.21 -6.00 -9.34
C PRO A 388 -9.74 -6.37 -9.50
N GLU A 389 -8.97 -5.52 -10.15
CA GLU A 389 -7.55 -5.76 -10.41
C GLU A 389 -6.73 -5.73 -9.12
N LYS A 390 -7.12 -4.88 -8.16
CA LYS A 390 -6.42 -4.69 -6.87
C LYS A 390 -6.75 -5.75 -5.83
N TYR A 391 -7.97 -6.35 -5.88
CA TYR A 391 -8.45 -7.23 -4.80
C TYR A 391 -8.99 -8.57 -5.26
N ALA A 392 -9.29 -8.76 -6.55
CA ALA A 392 -10.05 -9.90 -7.01
C ALA A 392 -9.37 -10.72 -8.11
N LYS A 393 -8.08 -10.51 -8.39
CA LYS A 393 -7.31 -11.46 -9.21
C LYS A 393 -7.13 -12.78 -8.46
N PHE A 394 -6.96 -13.86 -9.21
CA PHE A 394 -6.73 -15.19 -8.62
C PHE A 394 -5.35 -15.29 -7.95
N ALA A 395 -4.34 -14.63 -8.52
CA ALA A 395 -3.01 -14.59 -7.95
C ALA A 395 -2.34 -13.22 -8.14
N TYR A 396 -1.52 -12.83 -7.16
CA TYR A 396 -0.62 -11.68 -7.16
C TYR A 396 0.80 -12.17 -6.92
N ASP A 397 1.78 -11.68 -7.67
CA ASP A 397 3.15 -12.18 -7.59
C ASP A 397 4.17 -11.05 -7.55
N THR A 398 5.22 -11.21 -6.73
CA THR A 398 6.26 -10.18 -6.52
C THR A 398 7.20 -9.99 -7.70
N ARG A 399 7.14 -10.83 -8.74
CA ARG A 399 7.97 -10.71 -9.95
C ARG A 399 7.16 -10.25 -11.16
N PHE A 400 5.95 -10.77 -11.31
CA PHE A 400 5.07 -10.43 -12.44
C PHE A 400 4.29 -9.14 -12.21
N GLY A 401 4.06 -8.73 -10.95
CA GLY A 401 3.18 -7.63 -10.65
C GLY A 401 1.71 -7.96 -10.97
N PHE A 402 0.95 -6.96 -11.40
CA PHE A 402 -0.37 -7.13 -12.00
C PHE A 402 -0.71 -5.98 -12.94
N CYS A 403 -1.75 -6.15 -13.76
CA CYS A 403 -2.26 -5.12 -14.65
C CYS A 403 -3.49 -4.42 -14.05
N ALA A 404 -3.56 -3.09 -14.26
CA ALA A 404 -4.73 -2.25 -14.03
C ALA A 404 -5.38 -1.95 -15.37
N SER A 405 -6.70 -2.12 -15.48
CA SER A 405 -7.43 -1.91 -16.72
C SER A 405 -7.48 -0.43 -17.12
N ARG A 406 -7.42 -0.16 -18.44
CA ARG A 406 -7.73 1.15 -19.02
C ARG A 406 -9.22 1.29 -19.31
N SER A 407 -9.82 0.22 -19.88
CA SER A 407 -11.23 0.08 -20.19
C SER A 407 -11.59 -1.41 -20.12
N ARG A 408 -12.86 -1.72 -20.11
CA ARG A 408 -13.39 -3.09 -20.20
C ARG A 408 -14.19 -3.36 -21.47
N GLU A 409 -14.06 -2.49 -22.45
CA GLU A 409 -14.72 -2.67 -23.76
C GLU A 409 -14.04 -3.73 -24.61
N VAL A 410 -12.70 -3.90 -24.48
CA VAL A 410 -11.93 -4.90 -25.23
C VAL A 410 -10.85 -5.54 -24.34
N LEU A 411 -10.47 -6.78 -24.65
CA LEU A 411 -9.54 -7.58 -23.85
C LEU A 411 -8.16 -6.94 -23.66
N ASN A 412 -7.59 -6.32 -24.70
CA ASN A 412 -6.27 -5.69 -24.61
C ASN A 412 -6.26 -4.49 -23.64
N GLN A 413 -7.35 -3.74 -23.55
CA GLN A 413 -7.52 -2.63 -22.60
C GLN A 413 -7.86 -3.11 -21.19
N ALA A 414 -8.61 -4.20 -21.08
CA ALA A 414 -8.96 -4.82 -19.81
C ALA A 414 -7.74 -5.47 -19.14
N ALA A 415 -6.80 -5.99 -19.93
CA ALA A 415 -5.56 -6.64 -19.47
C ALA A 415 -5.79 -7.56 -18.26
N PRO A 416 -6.64 -8.61 -18.38
CA PRO A 416 -7.16 -9.39 -17.25
C PRO A 416 -6.19 -10.47 -16.78
N ASP A 417 -4.92 -10.12 -16.54
CA ASP A 417 -3.91 -11.04 -16.05
C ASP A 417 -4.34 -11.71 -14.73
N SER A 418 -4.08 -12.99 -14.63
CA SER A 418 -4.48 -13.83 -13.50
C SER A 418 -5.97 -13.76 -13.14
N MET A 419 -6.84 -13.72 -14.16
CA MET A 419 -8.30 -13.69 -14.06
C MET A 419 -8.95 -14.63 -15.09
N LEU A 420 -10.17 -15.09 -14.80
CA LEU A 420 -11.11 -15.62 -15.81
C LEU A 420 -12.00 -14.45 -16.26
N ALA A 421 -11.83 -14.04 -17.52
CA ALA A 421 -12.51 -12.91 -18.13
C ALA A 421 -13.60 -13.40 -19.08
N PHE A 422 -14.86 -13.02 -18.83
CA PHE A 422 -16.00 -13.29 -19.71
C PHE A 422 -16.20 -12.15 -20.69
N VAL A 423 -16.40 -12.46 -21.97
CA VAL A 423 -16.73 -11.49 -23.02
C VAL A 423 -18.20 -11.62 -23.37
N ILE A 424 -18.96 -10.55 -23.16
CA ILE A 424 -20.41 -10.48 -23.39
C ILE A 424 -20.68 -9.14 -24.06
N ASP A 425 -21.26 -9.17 -25.27
CA ASP A 425 -21.55 -7.96 -26.07
C ASP A 425 -20.32 -7.01 -26.14
N ASP A 426 -19.17 -7.57 -26.51
CA ASP A 426 -17.87 -6.88 -26.61
C ASP A 426 -17.34 -6.27 -25.30
N ASN A 427 -17.96 -6.52 -24.15
CA ASN A 427 -17.49 -6.06 -22.85
C ASN A 427 -16.87 -7.20 -22.04
N VAL A 428 -15.86 -6.84 -21.24
CA VAL A 428 -15.08 -7.76 -20.42
C VAL A 428 -15.54 -7.73 -18.97
N PHE A 429 -16.01 -8.88 -18.48
CA PHE A 429 -16.47 -9.06 -17.10
C PHE A 429 -15.56 -10.02 -16.35
N VAL A 430 -15.14 -9.63 -15.15
CA VAL A 430 -14.22 -10.42 -14.30
C VAL A 430 -14.78 -10.52 -12.89
N ARG A 431 -14.19 -11.35 -12.05
CA ARG A 431 -14.50 -11.38 -10.62
C ARG A 431 -14.30 -10.01 -10.01
N LYS A 432 -15.35 -9.43 -9.42
CA LYS A 432 -15.30 -8.18 -8.67
C LYS A 432 -15.36 -8.45 -7.16
N VAL A 433 -16.27 -9.30 -6.76
CA VAL A 433 -16.46 -9.74 -5.37
C VAL A 433 -16.66 -11.24 -5.34
N SER A 434 -16.39 -11.86 -4.21
CA SER A 434 -16.67 -13.26 -3.92
C SER A 434 -17.85 -13.33 -2.95
N LYS A 435 -18.82 -14.20 -3.22
CA LYS A 435 -20.00 -14.42 -2.37
C LYS A 435 -19.62 -15.16 -1.10
N THR A 436 -18.87 -16.23 -1.29
CA THR A 436 -18.31 -17.08 -0.23
C THR A 436 -16.92 -17.55 -0.64
N TRP A 437 -16.09 -17.93 0.34
CA TRP A 437 -14.80 -18.55 0.10
C TRP A 437 -14.35 -19.43 1.26
N GLU A 438 -13.42 -20.31 0.95
CA GLU A 438 -12.70 -21.14 1.88
C GLU A 438 -11.20 -21.11 1.55
N ILE A 439 -10.37 -21.09 2.59
CA ILE A 439 -8.92 -21.09 2.46
C ILE A 439 -8.37 -22.22 3.31
N GLU A 440 -7.90 -23.24 2.63
CA GLU A 440 -7.25 -24.40 3.24
C GLU A 440 -5.73 -24.33 3.08
N ALA A 441 -5.02 -25.28 3.69
CA ALA A 441 -3.56 -25.38 3.57
C ALA A 441 -3.06 -25.68 2.14
N GLY A 442 -3.92 -26.16 1.26
CA GLY A 442 -3.58 -26.57 -0.11
C GLY A 442 -4.40 -25.92 -1.22
N ALA A 443 -5.43 -25.15 -0.90
CA ALA A 443 -6.31 -24.59 -1.92
C ALA A 443 -7.05 -23.33 -1.43
N VAL A 444 -7.50 -22.53 -2.41
CA VAL A 444 -8.44 -21.42 -2.21
C VAL A 444 -9.64 -21.68 -3.09
N THR A 445 -10.83 -21.79 -2.52
CA THR A 445 -12.09 -21.93 -3.25
C THR A 445 -12.95 -20.69 -3.04
N ALA A 446 -13.55 -20.14 -4.10
CA ALA A 446 -14.40 -18.97 -4.01
C ALA A 446 -15.57 -19.05 -4.99
N GLN A 447 -16.75 -18.63 -4.54
CA GLN A 447 -17.96 -18.49 -5.37
C GLN A 447 -18.17 -17.02 -5.73
N TRP A 448 -18.44 -16.76 -7.00
CA TRP A 448 -18.58 -15.40 -7.52
C TRP A 448 -19.45 -15.36 -8.78
N SER A 449 -19.85 -14.16 -9.20
CA SER A 449 -20.62 -13.93 -10.42
C SER A 449 -20.02 -12.75 -11.16
N PRO A 450 -19.57 -12.91 -12.41
CA PRO A 450 -19.06 -11.81 -13.25
C PRO A 450 -20.20 -10.95 -13.80
N PHE A 451 -21.33 -11.57 -14.13
CA PHE A 451 -22.47 -10.97 -14.81
C PHE A 451 -23.77 -11.68 -14.38
N PRO A 452 -24.94 -10.99 -14.36
CA PRO A 452 -26.21 -11.62 -14.07
C PRO A 452 -26.47 -12.83 -14.97
N GLY A 453 -26.78 -13.98 -14.36
CA GLY A 453 -27.01 -15.24 -15.08
C GLY A 453 -25.74 -16.09 -15.29
N ILE A 454 -24.59 -15.69 -14.74
CA ILE A 454 -23.40 -16.53 -14.69
C ILE A 454 -22.95 -16.68 -13.23
N GLU A 455 -22.87 -17.92 -12.77
CA GLU A 455 -22.35 -18.28 -11.45
C GLU A 455 -21.09 -19.11 -11.62
N VAL A 456 -20.06 -18.82 -10.84
CA VAL A 456 -18.74 -19.48 -10.96
C VAL A 456 -18.27 -19.91 -9.58
N THR A 457 -17.82 -21.17 -9.46
CA THR A 457 -17.00 -21.63 -8.36
C THR A 457 -15.59 -21.87 -8.88
N THR A 458 -14.61 -21.19 -8.31
CA THR A 458 -13.20 -21.33 -8.68
C THR A 458 -12.42 -21.94 -7.53
N THR A 459 -11.68 -23.03 -7.78
CA THR A 459 -10.70 -23.61 -6.87
C THR A 459 -9.30 -23.43 -7.43
N ILE A 460 -8.42 -22.81 -6.66
CA ILE A 460 -7.01 -22.56 -7.01
C ILE A 460 -6.14 -23.45 -6.15
N THR A 461 -5.34 -24.32 -6.78
CA THR A 461 -4.43 -25.24 -6.10
C THR A 461 -2.97 -24.93 -6.47
N PRO A 462 -2.15 -24.40 -5.57
CA PRO A 462 -0.72 -24.18 -5.79
C PRO A 462 0.02 -25.48 -6.12
N THR A 463 0.95 -25.39 -7.08
CA THR A 463 1.83 -26.52 -7.46
C THR A 463 3.30 -26.18 -7.21
N ALA A 464 4.21 -27.06 -7.61
CA ALA A 464 5.64 -26.79 -7.52
C ALA A 464 6.10 -25.75 -8.57
N THR A 465 5.40 -25.65 -9.69
CA THR A 465 5.78 -24.85 -10.87
C THR A 465 4.76 -23.76 -11.22
N GLY A 466 3.74 -23.57 -10.40
CA GLY A 466 2.67 -22.61 -10.66
C GLY A 466 1.43 -22.92 -9.84
N HIS A 467 0.28 -23.01 -10.50
CA HIS A 467 -0.99 -23.39 -9.87
C HIS A 467 -1.97 -23.96 -10.89
N ARG A 468 -2.97 -24.68 -10.41
CA ARG A 468 -4.12 -25.13 -11.19
C ARG A 468 -5.35 -24.37 -10.80
N ARG A 469 -6.20 -24.10 -11.77
CA ARG A 469 -7.52 -23.51 -11.60
C ARG A 469 -8.56 -24.49 -12.09
N HIS A 470 -9.53 -24.78 -11.24
CA HIS A 470 -10.73 -25.53 -11.55
C HIS A 470 -11.92 -24.60 -11.44
N HIS A 471 -12.68 -24.45 -12.51
CA HIS A 471 -13.86 -23.61 -12.58
C HIS A 471 -15.09 -24.44 -12.88
N GLU A 472 -16.10 -24.37 -12.01
CA GLU A 472 -17.46 -24.84 -12.27
C GLU A 472 -18.31 -23.61 -12.62
N ILE A 473 -18.92 -23.60 -13.81
CA ILE A 473 -19.62 -22.44 -14.38
C ILE A 473 -21.03 -22.84 -14.73
N ASP A 474 -22.02 -22.16 -14.16
CA ASP A 474 -23.42 -22.25 -14.57
C ASP A 474 -23.80 -20.98 -15.32
N SER A 475 -24.10 -21.07 -16.62
CA SER A 475 -24.48 -19.94 -17.46
C SER A 475 -25.89 -20.08 -18.00
N SER A 476 -26.65 -18.98 -17.98
CA SER A 476 -28.02 -18.92 -18.56
C SER A 476 -28.03 -18.63 -20.07
N PHE A 477 -26.89 -18.35 -20.69
CA PHE A 477 -26.70 -18.05 -22.11
C PHE A 477 -25.28 -18.43 -22.57
N ASP A 478 -25.07 -18.46 -23.90
CA ASP A 478 -23.75 -18.73 -24.48
C ASP A 478 -22.87 -17.50 -24.41
N CYS A 479 -21.58 -17.66 -24.04
CA CYS A 479 -20.59 -16.59 -24.03
C CYS A 479 -19.17 -17.12 -24.25
N GLU A 480 -18.20 -16.23 -24.36
CA GLU A 480 -16.78 -16.56 -24.39
C GLU A 480 -16.12 -16.23 -23.05
N ALA A 481 -15.12 -17.03 -22.67
CA ALA A 481 -14.28 -16.75 -21.51
C ALA A 481 -12.81 -16.95 -21.83
N TYR A 482 -11.96 -16.15 -21.18
CA TYR A 482 -10.48 -16.23 -21.30
C TYR A 482 -9.88 -16.46 -19.93
N ASP A 483 -9.25 -17.60 -19.71
CA ASP A 483 -8.50 -17.85 -18.49
C ASP A 483 -7.03 -17.45 -18.70
N CYS A 484 -6.65 -16.35 -18.05
CA CYS A 484 -5.42 -15.64 -18.33
C CYS A 484 -4.33 -15.93 -17.29
N GLY A 485 -3.09 -16.11 -17.76
CA GLY A 485 -1.90 -16.25 -16.92
C GLY A 485 -1.37 -14.94 -16.37
N PHE A 486 -0.09 -14.89 -16.02
CA PHE A 486 0.62 -13.67 -15.69
C PHE A 486 1.11 -12.94 -16.93
N ALA A 487 1.14 -11.62 -16.88
CA ALA A 487 1.63 -10.77 -17.95
C ALA A 487 3.17 -10.76 -18.03
N VAL A 488 3.74 -10.86 -19.23
CA VAL A 488 5.18 -10.89 -19.48
C VAL A 488 5.60 -9.67 -20.31
N PRO A 489 6.70 -8.95 -19.97
CA PRO A 489 7.13 -7.76 -20.69
C PRO A 489 7.63 -8.11 -22.09
N ASN A 490 6.94 -7.59 -23.13
CA ASN A 490 7.23 -7.94 -24.53
C ASN A 490 8.37 -7.12 -25.17
N PHE A 491 8.91 -6.11 -24.49
CA PHE A 491 10.12 -5.39 -24.90
C PHE A 491 11.35 -5.74 -24.06
N ALA A 492 11.25 -6.74 -23.20
CA ALA A 492 12.40 -7.23 -22.44
C ALA A 492 13.35 -8.07 -23.32
N PRO A 493 14.64 -8.14 -23.00
CA PRO A 493 15.59 -9.04 -23.66
C PRO A 493 15.09 -10.48 -23.63
N GLY A 494 15.33 -11.21 -24.73
CA GLY A 494 14.94 -12.61 -24.88
C GLY A 494 13.44 -12.85 -25.00
N TYR A 495 12.63 -11.81 -25.28
CA TYR A 495 11.20 -12.00 -25.44
C TYR A 495 10.86 -12.89 -26.62
N ALA A 496 10.00 -13.87 -26.36
CA ALA A 496 9.34 -14.68 -27.36
C ALA A 496 7.97 -15.15 -26.85
N GLU A 497 7.09 -15.50 -27.80
CA GLU A 497 5.77 -16.06 -27.51
C GLU A 497 5.49 -17.23 -28.44
N SER A 498 4.68 -18.19 -28.00
CA SER A 498 4.22 -19.31 -28.80
C SER A 498 2.78 -19.70 -28.44
N VAL A 499 2.10 -20.22 -29.46
CA VAL A 499 0.77 -20.79 -29.34
C VAL A 499 0.79 -22.15 -30.01
N GLU A 500 0.65 -23.22 -29.25
CA GLU A 500 0.69 -24.61 -29.75
C GLU A 500 -0.47 -25.40 -29.13
N ASN A 501 -1.39 -25.87 -29.99
CA ASN A 501 -2.58 -26.64 -29.58
C ASN A 501 -3.39 -25.94 -28.48
N ASP A 502 -3.29 -26.46 -27.25
CA ASP A 502 -4.00 -26.01 -26.04
C ASP A 502 -3.09 -25.22 -25.07
N THR A 503 -1.91 -24.79 -25.55
CA THR A 503 -0.87 -24.15 -24.75
C THR A 503 -0.47 -22.81 -25.34
N ALA A 504 -0.58 -21.74 -24.55
CA ALA A 504 -0.06 -20.41 -24.84
C ALA A 504 1.11 -20.10 -23.90
N GLU A 505 2.20 -19.57 -24.43
CA GLU A 505 3.37 -19.17 -23.66
C GLU A 505 3.85 -17.77 -24.06
N ALA A 506 4.28 -16.99 -23.08
CA ALA A 506 5.09 -15.79 -23.26
C ALA A 506 6.27 -15.84 -22.28
N HIS A 507 7.47 -15.50 -22.77
CA HIS A 507 8.67 -15.46 -21.93
C HIS A 507 9.64 -14.36 -22.34
N CYS A 508 10.54 -14.02 -21.42
CA CYS A 508 11.74 -13.22 -21.64
C CYS A 508 12.89 -13.84 -20.82
N ASP A 509 14.07 -13.23 -20.81
CA ASP A 509 15.23 -13.80 -20.08
C ASP A 509 14.97 -14.07 -18.60
N THR A 510 14.08 -13.30 -17.97
CA THR A 510 13.84 -13.35 -16.51
C THR A 510 12.46 -13.86 -16.09
N LEU A 511 11.50 -13.93 -17.00
CA LEU A 511 10.12 -14.31 -16.71
C LEU A 511 9.58 -15.24 -17.77
N ARG A 512 8.82 -16.24 -17.35
CA ARG A 512 8.06 -17.14 -18.23
C ARG A 512 6.68 -17.40 -17.63
N CYS A 513 5.64 -17.32 -18.46
CA CYS A 513 4.30 -17.77 -18.12
C CYS A 513 3.73 -18.63 -19.22
N THR A 514 3.27 -19.83 -18.87
CA THR A 514 2.62 -20.79 -19.77
C THR A 514 1.22 -21.08 -19.22
N VAL A 515 0.23 -21.04 -20.09
CA VAL A 515 -1.17 -21.38 -19.78
C VAL A 515 -1.59 -22.57 -20.63
N ARG A 516 -2.12 -23.62 -19.98
CA ARG A 516 -2.61 -24.83 -20.64
C ARG A 516 -4.05 -25.12 -20.24
N GLY A 517 -4.90 -25.45 -21.22
CA GLY A 517 -6.28 -25.83 -20.97
C GLY A 517 -6.98 -26.31 -22.25
N ARG A 518 -8.09 -27.04 -22.12
CA ARG A 518 -8.80 -27.63 -23.27
C ARG A 518 -9.64 -26.59 -24.04
N GLY A 519 -8.99 -25.52 -24.51
CA GLY A 519 -9.59 -24.45 -25.29
C GLY A 519 -8.66 -23.97 -26.39
N GLU A 520 -8.92 -22.83 -26.96
CA GLU A 520 -8.08 -22.18 -27.97
C GLU A 520 -6.98 -21.37 -27.25
N ALA A 521 -5.73 -21.75 -27.40
CA ALA A 521 -4.61 -21.01 -26.86
C ALA A 521 -4.43 -19.68 -27.61
N VAL A 522 -4.19 -18.59 -26.87
CA VAL A 522 -3.99 -17.24 -27.42
C VAL A 522 -2.96 -16.47 -26.60
N VAL A 523 -2.30 -15.50 -27.23
CA VAL A 523 -1.50 -14.48 -26.54
C VAL A 523 -2.13 -13.10 -26.81
N ILE A 524 -2.48 -12.39 -25.74
CA ILE A 524 -3.18 -11.09 -25.80
C ILE A 524 -2.14 -9.99 -25.65
N GLY A 525 -1.96 -9.13 -26.66
CA GLY A 525 -1.17 -7.90 -26.53
C GLY A 525 -1.94 -6.87 -25.70
N CYS A 526 -1.49 -6.61 -24.47
CA CYS A 526 -2.15 -5.62 -23.61
C CYS A 526 -1.80 -4.20 -24.04
N ASP A 527 -2.72 -3.28 -23.80
CA ASP A 527 -2.47 -1.84 -24.02
C ASP A 527 -1.31 -1.34 -23.15
N PRO A 528 -0.50 -0.39 -23.64
CA PRO A 528 0.61 0.18 -22.88
C PRO A 528 0.18 0.76 -21.54
N ASN A 529 1.04 0.64 -20.54
CA ASN A 529 0.87 1.17 -19.19
C ASN A 529 -0.26 0.51 -18.37
N THR A 530 -0.71 -0.68 -18.74
CA THR A 530 -1.63 -1.48 -17.92
C THR A 530 -0.92 -2.19 -16.78
N SER A 531 0.28 -2.75 -16.99
CA SER A 531 1.03 -3.38 -15.90
C SER A 531 1.63 -2.36 -14.92
N LEU A 532 1.64 -2.69 -13.62
CA LEU A 532 2.30 -1.88 -12.59
C LEU A 532 3.83 -1.96 -12.67
N TYR A 533 4.37 -3.03 -13.26
CA TYR A 533 5.80 -3.29 -13.32
C TYR A 533 6.42 -2.89 -14.65
N PHE A 534 5.72 -3.11 -15.75
CA PHE A 534 6.25 -3.03 -17.11
C PHE A 534 5.37 -2.13 -17.98
N THR A 535 6.00 -1.35 -18.86
CA THR A 535 5.27 -0.42 -19.73
C THR A 535 4.46 -1.11 -20.82
N ASN A 536 4.91 -2.28 -21.24
CA ASN A 536 4.27 -3.09 -22.29
C ASN A 536 4.37 -4.56 -21.93
N VAL A 537 3.27 -5.28 -22.05
CA VAL A 537 3.18 -6.69 -21.69
C VAL A 537 2.30 -7.47 -22.67
N HIS A 538 2.61 -8.75 -22.82
CA HIS A 538 1.75 -9.73 -23.44
C HIS A 538 1.28 -10.77 -22.42
N LEU A 539 0.09 -11.31 -22.65
CA LEU A 539 -0.65 -12.11 -21.69
C LEU A 539 -1.05 -13.45 -22.33
N PRO A 540 -0.41 -14.58 -21.96
CA PRO A 540 -0.84 -15.90 -22.41
C PRO A 540 -2.17 -16.28 -21.75
N ALA A 541 -3.08 -16.88 -22.53
CA ALA A 541 -4.41 -17.25 -22.10
C ALA A 541 -4.95 -18.45 -22.88
N VAL A 542 -6.00 -19.07 -22.35
CA VAL A 542 -6.82 -20.05 -23.08
C VAL A 542 -8.23 -19.48 -23.20
N LYS A 543 -8.73 -19.41 -24.43
CA LYS A 543 -10.08 -19.01 -24.77
C LYS A 543 -11.02 -20.23 -24.74
N TYR A 544 -12.17 -20.08 -24.13
CA TYR A 544 -13.20 -21.09 -24.02
C TYR A 544 -14.54 -20.57 -24.57
N HIS A 545 -15.28 -21.45 -25.24
CA HIS A 545 -16.70 -21.25 -25.45
C HIS A 545 -17.48 -21.80 -24.24
N ILE A 546 -18.31 -21.00 -23.64
CA ILE A 546 -19.16 -21.35 -22.49
C ILE A 546 -20.60 -21.45 -22.99
N PRO A 547 -21.13 -22.66 -23.23
CA PRO A 547 -22.52 -22.83 -23.63
C PRO A 547 -23.45 -22.56 -22.45
N LYS A 548 -24.71 -22.28 -22.75
CA LYS A 548 -25.75 -22.26 -21.75
C LYS A 548 -25.82 -23.61 -21.03
N GLY A 549 -25.85 -23.58 -19.69
CA GLY A 549 -25.85 -24.75 -18.82
C GLY A 549 -24.61 -24.82 -17.95
N HIS A 550 -24.25 -26.02 -17.54
CA HIS A 550 -23.10 -26.31 -16.70
C HIS A 550 -21.86 -26.62 -17.51
N THR A 551 -20.75 -25.97 -17.19
CA THR A 551 -19.43 -26.15 -17.83
C THR A 551 -18.35 -26.28 -16.78
N VAL A 552 -17.39 -27.19 -16.99
CA VAL A 552 -16.20 -27.35 -16.14
C VAL A 552 -14.96 -27.03 -16.93
N LEU A 553 -14.11 -26.15 -16.41
CA LEU A 553 -12.81 -25.81 -17.00
C LEU A 553 -11.69 -26.16 -16.03
N ASP A 554 -10.65 -26.76 -16.56
CA ASP A 554 -9.37 -26.99 -15.86
C ASP A 554 -8.26 -26.28 -16.62
N THR A 555 -7.57 -25.37 -15.95
CA THR A 555 -6.45 -24.60 -16.51
C THR A 555 -5.22 -24.75 -15.61
N GLU A 556 -4.07 -25.02 -16.21
CA GLU A 556 -2.79 -25.04 -15.54
C GLU A 556 -1.99 -23.79 -15.91
N ILE A 557 -1.53 -23.07 -14.89
CA ILE A 557 -0.63 -21.91 -15.02
C ILE A 557 0.74 -22.36 -14.54
N LEU A 558 1.72 -22.36 -15.44
CA LEU A 558 3.13 -22.55 -15.12
C LEU A 558 3.82 -21.20 -15.17
N ASP A 559 4.62 -20.90 -14.16
CA ASP A 559 5.26 -19.60 -14.05
C ASP A 559 6.67 -19.74 -13.47
N GLU A 560 7.65 -19.11 -14.14
CA GLU A 560 9.06 -19.08 -13.75
C GLU A 560 9.52 -17.62 -13.66
N ALA A 561 10.35 -17.32 -12.67
CA ALA A 561 10.96 -16.01 -12.48
C ALA A 561 12.30 -16.16 -11.76
N ASP A 562 13.35 -15.53 -12.30
CA ASP A 562 14.70 -15.48 -11.73
C ASP A 562 14.87 -14.39 -10.66
#